data_9b9fb76afaaa1a35dd4498837124e354
#
_entry.id   9b9fb76afaaa1a35dd4498837124e354
#
_cell.length_a   1.000
_cell.length_b   1.000
_cell.length_c   1.000
_cell.angle_alpha   90.00
_cell.angle_beta   90.00
_cell.angle_gamma   90.00
#
_symmetry.space_group_name_H-M   'P 1'
#
loop_
_entity.id
_entity.type
_entity.pdbx_description
1 polymer ?
#
loop_
_entity_poly.entity_id
_entity_poly.type
_entity_poly.pdbx_seq_one_letter_code
_entity_poly.pdbx_strand_id
1 'polypeptide(L)'
;MNNGKLLIVEDDADVRLGYKILFKANYYDTCFAEDAVSAISVARKERPNLILLDLGLPAGDGFVVLERLETNTDLGKIPVIVVSARDHHANEARALQAGARAYVQKPWDDDALLDLIHQVLDGGGNL
;
A
#
# COMPACT_ATOMS: atom_id res chain seq x y z
N MET A 1 -11.30 1.96 19.15
CA MET A 1 -10.94 0.62 18.66
C MET A 1 -10.13 0.76 17.39
N ASN A 2 -9.04 0.03 17.28
CA ASN A 2 -8.08 0.17 16.19
C ASN A 2 -8.18 -1.05 15.27
N ASN A 3 -8.37 -0.82 13.98
CA ASN A 3 -8.46 -1.90 12.99
C ASN A 3 -7.11 -2.30 12.39
N GLY A 4 -6.07 -1.58 12.72
CA GLY A 4 -4.72 -1.85 12.27
C GLY A 4 -3.98 -0.59 11.88
N LYS A 5 -2.70 -0.74 11.55
CA LYS A 5 -1.84 0.36 11.09
C LYS A 5 -1.52 0.18 9.63
N LEU A 6 -1.72 1.22 8.84
CA LEU A 6 -1.45 1.22 7.40
C LEU A 6 -0.27 2.15 7.12
N LEU A 7 0.70 1.67 6.36
CA LEU A 7 1.74 2.51 5.78
C LEU A 7 1.30 2.92 4.37
N ILE A 8 1.32 4.20 4.09
CA ILE A 8 0.94 4.73 2.80
C ILE A 8 2.17 5.35 2.15
N VAL A 9 2.59 4.78 1.01
CA VAL A 9 3.74 5.25 0.26
C VAL A 9 3.22 6.06 -0.91
N GLU A 10 3.25 7.39 -0.75
CA GLU A 10 2.63 8.34 -1.68
C GLU A 10 3.36 9.68 -1.57
N ASP A 11 3.79 10.25 -2.68
CA ASP A 11 4.53 11.51 -2.69
C ASP A 11 3.65 12.76 -2.70
N ASP A 12 2.39 12.64 -3.09
CA ASP A 12 1.47 13.78 -3.15
C ASP A 12 0.86 14.07 -1.78
N ALA A 13 1.11 15.27 -1.27
CA ALA A 13 0.64 15.67 0.06
C ALA A 13 -0.88 15.70 0.17
N ASP A 14 -1.57 16.12 -0.88
CA ASP A 14 -3.03 16.19 -0.87
C ASP A 14 -3.64 14.79 -0.86
N VAL A 15 -3.05 13.87 -1.61
CA VAL A 15 -3.50 12.48 -1.61
C VAL A 15 -3.26 11.84 -0.25
N ARG A 16 -2.10 12.09 0.37
CA ARG A 16 -1.82 11.61 1.74
C ARG A 16 -2.85 12.11 2.73
N LEU A 17 -3.20 13.40 2.64
CA LEU A 17 -4.20 13.98 3.54
C LEU A 17 -5.56 13.30 3.37
N GLY A 18 -5.98 13.04 2.13
CA GLY A 18 -7.22 12.34 1.85
C GLY A 18 -7.24 10.95 2.47
N TYR A 19 -6.16 10.20 2.33
CA TYR A 19 -6.02 8.90 2.97
C TYR A 19 -6.09 9.00 4.49
N LYS A 20 -5.40 9.96 5.06
CA LYS A 20 -5.38 10.14 6.51
C LYS A 20 -6.78 10.35 7.06
N ILE A 21 -7.57 11.20 6.40
CA ILE A 21 -8.95 11.47 6.80
C ILE A 21 -9.80 10.21 6.67
N LEU A 22 -9.73 9.53 5.53
CA LEU A 22 -10.51 8.33 5.26
C LEU A 22 -10.23 7.23 6.27
N PHE A 23 -8.95 6.95 6.51
CA PHE A 23 -8.58 5.84 7.37
C PHE A 23 -8.81 6.13 8.84
N LYS A 24 -8.61 7.38 9.28
CA LYS A 24 -8.94 7.77 10.64
C LYS A 24 -10.43 7.58 10.92
N ALA A 25 -11.28 7.96 9.98
CA ALA A 25 -12.72 7.80 10.10
C ALA A 25 -13.14 6.32 10.19
N ASN A 26 -12.29 5.40 9.76
CA ASN A 26 -12.54 3.97 9.76
C ASN A 26 -11.66 3.20 10.74
N TYR A 27 -11.11 3.90 11.73
CA TYR A 27 -10.39 3.33 12.87
C TYR A 27 -9.09 2.63 12.49
N TYR A 28 -8.38 3.15 11.48
CA TYR A 28 -7.02 2.74 11.14
C TYR A 28 -6.04 3.81 11.59
N ASP A 29 -4.92 3.37 12.15
CA ASP A 29 -3.75 4.24 12.30
C ASP A 29 -3.01 4.31 10.98
N THR A 30 -2.33 5.42 10.73
CA THR A 30 -1.59 5.61 9.48
C THR A 30 -0.18 6.11 9.75
N CYS A 31 0.75 5.69 8.90
CA CYS A 31 2.06 6.27 8.78
C CYS A 31 2.37 6.44 7.30
N PHE A 32 3.33 7.28 6.96
CA PHE A 32 3.52 7.74 5.59
C PHE A 32 4.99 7.71 5.19
N ALA A 33 5.23 7.48 3.91
CA ALA A 33 6.54 7.60 3.28
C ALA A 33 6.34 8.24 1.91
N GLU A 34 7.33 9.02 1.46
CA GLU A 34 7.25 9.76 0.21
C GLU A 34 8.07 9.16 -0.92
N ASP A 35 8.98 8.25 -0.61
CA ASP A 35 9.91 7.68 -1.58
C ASP A 35 10.32 6.26 -1.17
N ALA A 36 11.11 5.63 -2.03
CA ALA A 36 11.52 4.24 -1.83
C ALA A 36 12.36 4.03 -0.57
N VAL A 37 13.29 4.95 -0.30
CA VAL A 37 14.19 4.83 0.86
C VAL A 37 13.40 4.94 2.16
N SER A 38 12.58 5.98 2.27
CA SER A 38 11.77 6.18 3.47
C SER A 38 10.72 5.09 3.64
N ALA A 39 10.19 4.51 2.56
CA ALA A 39 9.23 3.43 2.66
C ALA A 39 9.79 2.23 3.42
N ILE A 40 10.99 1.80 3.09
CA ILE A 40 11.64 0.67 3.76
C ILE A 40 11.94 1.02 5.23
N SER A 41 12.47 2.22 5.46
CA SER A 41 12.81 2.69 6.80
C SER A 41 11.58 2.76 7.71
N VAL A 42 10.50 3.35 7.21
CA VAL A 42 9.26 3.48 7.97
C VAL A 42 8.63 2.10 8.21
N ALA A 43 8.65 1.21 7.21
CA ALA A 43 8.11 -0.13 7.38
C ALA A 43 8.84 -0.90 8.49
N ARG A 44 10.16 -0.77 8.57
CA ARG A 44 10.93 -1.40 9.63
C ARG A 44 10.60 -0.84 11.01
N LYS A 45 10.46 0.48 11.09
CA LYS A 45 10.22 1.16 12.35
C LYS A 45 8.79 0.93 12.86
N GLU A 46 7.83 1.11 11.96
CA GLU A 46 6.41 1.14 12.33
C GLU A 46 5.73 -0.22 12.30
N ARG A 47 6.28 -1.17 11.58
CA ARG A 47 5.71 -2.52 11.45
C ARG A 47 4.22 -2.50 11.11
N PRO A 48 3.84 -1.90 9.99
CA PRO A 48 2.42 -1.79 9.64
C PRO A 48 1.80 -3.15 9.35
N ASN A 49 0.49 -3.21 9.45
CA ASN A 49 -0.26 -4.41 9.11
C ASN A 49 -0.47 -4.57 7.60
N LEU A 50 -0.40 -3.45 6.88
CA LEU A 50 -0.60 -3.43 5.43
C LEU A 50 0.07 -2.18 4.86
N ILE A 51 0.52 -2.28 3.61
CA ILE A 51 1.15 -1.16 2.89
C ILE A 51 0.32 -0.85 1.65
N LEU A 52 -0.06 0.43 1.50
CA LEU A 52 -0.59 0.96 0.24
C LEU A 52 0.55 1.63 -0.50
N LEU A 53 0.80 1.21 -1.72
CA LEU A 53 1.96 1.63 -2.49
C LEU A 53 1.56 2.22 -3.84
N ASP A 54 1.94 3.47 -4.09
CA ASP A 54 1.78 4.09 -5.40
C ASP A 54 2.99 3.72 -6.29
N LEU A 55 2.71 3.24 -7.49
CA LEU A 55 3.76 2.95 -8.48
C LEU A 55 4.38 4.20 -9.07
N GLY A 56 3.66 5.33 -9.03
CA GLY A 56 4.11 6.59 -9.62
C GLY A 56 5.07 7.40 -8.75
N LEU A 57 5.81 6.77 -7.85
CA LEU A 57 6.77 7.47 -7.00
C LEU A 57 7.88 8.12 -7.80
N PRO A 58 8.49 9.21 -7.27
CA PRO A 58 9.66 9.81 -7.89
C PRO A 58 10.76 8.77 -8.12
N ALA A 59 11.54 8.97 -9.15
CA ALA A 59 12.61 8.06 -9.58
C ALA A 59 12.12 6.71 -10.08
N GLY A 60 10.83 6.61 -10.38
CA GLY A 60 10.27 5.46 -11.08
C GLY A 60 10.13 4.20 -10.27
N ASP A 61 10.11 4.30 -8.95
CA ASP A 61 10.48 3.17 -8.14
C ASP A 61 9.44 2.52 -7.28
N GLY A 62 8.16 2.63 -7.66
CA GLY A 62 7.14 1.84 -6.99
C GLY A 62 7.43 0.34 -7.06
N PHE A 63 7.86 -0.15 -8.23
CA PHE A 63 8.24 -1.56 -8.37
C PHE A 63 9.49 -1.92 -7.58
N VAL A 64 10.44 -1.00 -7.47
CA VAL A 64 11.64 -1.22 -6.65
C VAL A 64 11.26 -1.37 -5.18
N VAL A 65 10.34 -0.54 -4.68
CA VAL A 65 9.82 -0.67 -3.32
C VAL A 65 9.21 -2.05 -3.12
N LEU A 66 8.35 -2.46 -4.05
CA LEU A 66 7.66 -3.75 -3.98
C LEU A 66 8.65 -4.91 -3.93
N GLU A 67 9.66 -4.89 -4.80
CA GLU A 67 10.70 -5.92 -4.82
C GLU A 67 11.48 -5.96 -3.51
N ARG A 68 11.86 -4.79 -3.00
CA ARG A 68 12.63 -4.72 -1.75
C ARG A 68 11.84 -5.22 -0.55
N LEU A 69 10.54 -4.90 -0.49
CA LEU A 69 9.68 -5.41 0.56
C LEU A 69 9.56 -6.93 0.47
N GLU A 70 9.31 -7.43 -0.72
CA GLU A 70 9.06 -8.85 -0.93
C GLU A 70 10.29 -9.71 -0.63
N THR A 71 11.48 -9.22 -0.94
CA THR A 71 12.73 -9.95 -0.71
C THR A 71 13.29 -9.78 0.69
N ASN A 72 12.71 -8.90 1.50
CA ASN A 72 13.13 -8.69 2.88
C ASN A 72 12.45 -9.74 3.77
N THR A 73 13.23 -10.51 4.51
CA THR A 73 12.70 -11.61 5.33
C THR A 73 11.72 -11.12 6.41
N ASP A 74 11.96 -9.92 6.96
CA ASP A 74 11.08 -9.37 7.99
C ASP A 74 9.85 -8.70 7.40
N LEU A 75 10.02 -7.97 6.29
CA LEU A 75 8.97 -7.13 5.72
C LEU A 75 8.13 -7.85 4.67
N GLY A 76 8.64 -8.96 4.14
CA GLY A 76 7.97 -9.69 3.05
C GLY A 76 6.63 -10.29 3.44
N LYS A 77 6.34 -10.40 4.72
CA LYS A 77 5.06 -10.90 5.21
C LYS A 77 3.98 -9.84 5.29
N ILE A 78 4.36 -8.56 5.20
CA ILE A 78 3.40 -7.47 5.24
C ILE A 78 2.71 -7.39 3.88
N PRO A 79 1.37 -7.52 3.81
CA PRO A 79 0.69 -7.46 2.53
C PRO A 79 0.77 -6.06 1.92
N VAL A 80 0.95 -6.00 0.60
CA VAL A 80 1.02 -4.76 -0.16
C VAL A 80 -0.14 -4.70 -1.14
N ILE A 81 -0.87 -3.59 -1.12
CA ILE A 81 -1.87 -3.26 -2.14
C ILE A 81 -1.29 -2.11 -2.96
N VAL A 82 -1.19 -2.30 -4.26
CA VAL A 82 -0.75 -1.25 -5.17
C VAL A 82 -1.95 -0.40 -5.56
N VAL A 83 -1.81 0.92 -5.44
CA VAL A 83 -2.83 1.89 -5.86
C VAL A 83 -2.17 2.87 -6.81
N SER A 84 -2.58 2.88 -8.07
CA SER A 84 -1.85 3.62 -9.09
C SER A 84 -2.77 4.23 -10.15
N ALA A 85 -2.34 5.38 -10.70
CA ALA A 85 -2.97 5.98 -11.86
C ALA A 85 -2.54 5.32 -13.17
N ARG A 86 -1.51 4.48 -13.13
CA ARG A 86 -1.03 3.78 -14.33
C ARG A 86 -2.05 2.75 -14.82
N ASP A 87 -2.04 2.51 -16.12
CA ASP A 87 -2.93 1.53 -16.74
C ASP A 87 -2.80 0.18 -16.05
N HIS A 88 -3.89 -0.32 -15.48
CA HIS A 88 -3.89 -1.58 -14.77
C HIS A 88 -3.66 -2.77 -15.71
N HIS A 89 -4.08 -2.69 -16.96
CA HIS A 89 -3.86 -3.78 -17.93
C HIS A 89 -2.37 -4.02 -18.16
N ALA A 90 -1.57 -2.95 -18.15
CA ALA A 90 -0.13 -3.07 -18.36
C ALA A 90 0.64 -3.40 -17.09
N ASN A 91 0.12 -3.06 -15.92
CA ASN A 91 0.90 -3.08 -14.68
C ASN A 91 0.38 -4.07 -13.62
N GLU A 92 -0.88 -4.47 -13.70
CA GLU A 92 -1.47 -5.34 -12.69
C GLU A 92 -0.75 -6.69 -12.58
N ALA A 93 -0.58 -7.37 -13.71
CA ALA A 93 0.08 -8.67 -13.71
C ALA A 93 1.49 -8.59 -13.16
N ARG A 94 2.23 -7.54 -13.55
CA ARG A 94 3.59 -7.32 -13.07
C ARG A 94 3.61 -7.08 -11.55
N ALA A 95 2.67 -6.28 -11.04
CA ALA A 95 2.59 -5.99 -9.61
C ALA A 95 2.27 -7.26 -8.81
N LEU A 96 1.32 -8.06 -9.28
CA LEU A 96 0.95 -9.30 -8.61
C LEU A 96 2.10 -10.31 -8.63
N GLN A 97 2.81 -10.42 -9.75
CA GLN A 97 4.00 -11.28 -9.85
C GLN A 97 5.12 -10.82 -8.92
N ALA A 98 5.22 -9.53 -8.69
CA ALA A 98 6.23 -8.96 -7.78
C ALA A 98 5.81 -9.05 -6.31
N GLY A 99 4.65 -9.63 -6.00
CA GLY A 99 4.23 -9.92 -4.63
C GLY A 99 3.06 -9.08 -4.10
N ALA A 100 2.51 -8.14 -4.88
CA ALA A 100 1.35 -7.38 -4.43
C ALA A 100 0.14 -8.30 -4.30
N ARG A 101 -0.66 -8.07 -3.26
CA ARG A 101 -1.90 -8.82 -3.03
C ARG A 101 -3.04 -8.35 -3.92
N ALA A 102 -3.01 -7.08 -4.31
CA ALA A 102 -4.06 -6.51 -5.16
C ALA A 102 -3.54 -5.27 -5.86
N TYR A 103 -4.23 -4.87 -6.92
CA TYR A 103 -3.94 -3.68 -7.69
C TYR A 103 -5.23 -2.87 -7.83
N VAL A 104 -5.19 -1.59 -7.42
CA VAL A 104 -6.33 -0.68 -7.48
C VAL A 104 -6.01 0.48 -8.41
N GLN A 105 -6.86 0.71 -9.40
CA GLN A 105 -6.71 1.82 -10.34
C GLN A 105 -7.24 3.11 -9.73
N LYS A 106 -6.47 4.19 -9.82
CA LYS A 106 -6.95 5.53 -9.44
C LYS A 106 -7.80 6.11 -10.57
N PRO A 107 -8.86 6.85 -10.27
CA PRO A 107 -9.43 7.05 -8.95
C PRO A 107 -10.17 5.80 -8.47
N TRP A 108 -10.20 5.60 -7.16
CA TRP A 108 -10.86 4.44 -6.57
C TRP A 108 -12.16 4.86 -5.88
N ASP A 109 -12.99 3.85 -5.60
CA ASP A 109 -14.14 4.01 -4.73
C ASP A 109 -13.71 3.74 -3.29
N ASP A 110 -14.01 4.66 -2.37
CA ASP A 110 -13.58 4.55 -0.98
C ASP A 110 -14.08 3.28 -0.31
N ASP A 111 -15.34 2.94 -0.51
CA ASP A 111 -15.92 1.75 0.11
C ASP A 111 -15.28 0.48 -0.43
N ALA A 112 -15.02 0.42 -1.73
CA ALA A 112 -14.37 -0.72 -2.34
C ALA A 112 -12.94 -0.88 -1.83
N LEU A 113 -12.21 0.22 -1.67
CA LEU A 113 -10.85 0.18 -1.13
C LEU A 113 -10.84 -0.30 0.32
N LEU A 114 -11.74 0.21 1.15
CA LEU A 114 -11.85 -0.20 2.53
C LEU A 114 -12.20 -1.68 2.66
N ASP A 115 -13.12 -2.18 1.84
CA ASP A 115 -13.48 -3.59 1.82
C ASP A 115 -12.29 -4.46 1.44
N LEU A 116 -11.53 -4.04 0.44
CA LEU A 116 -10.34 -4.78 0.00
C LEU A 116 -9.28 -4.83 1.10
N ILE A 117 -9.01 -3.70 1.75
CA ILE A 117 -8.06 -3.65 2.87
C ILE A 117 -8.51 -4.60 3.98
N HIS A 118 -9.79 -4.57 4.32
CA HIS A 118 -10.34 -5.42 5.36
C HIS A 118 -10.18 -6.90 5.01
N GLN A 119 -10.48 -7.29 3.77
CA GLN A 119 -10.31 -8.65 3.30
C GLN A 119 -8.86 -9.12 3.40
N VAL A 120 -7.94 -8.27 2.98
CA VAL A 120 -6.50 -8.61 3.00
C VAL A 120 -6.02 -8.77 4.44
N LEU A 121 -6.43 -7.87 5.33
CA LEU A 121 -6.04 -7.94 6.75
C LEU A 121 -6.61 -9.17 7.45
N ASP A 122 -7.77 -9.63 7.04
CA ASP A 122 -8.39 -10.84 7.61
C ASP A 122 -7.82 -12.13 7.01
N GLY A 123 -6.74 -12.03 6.26
CA GLY A 123 -6.20 -13.20 5.58
C GLY A 123 -7.00 -13.60 4.36
N GLY A 124 -7.84 -12.69 3.87
CA GLY A 124 -8.72 -12.95 2.74
C GLY A 124 -8.02 -13.27 1.44
N GLY A 125 -6.70 -13.14 1.38
CA GLY A 125 -5.93 -13.59 0.24
C GLY A 125 -6.02 -15.09 -0.02
N ASN A 126 -6.65 -15.82 0.88
CA ASN A 126 -6.85 -17.27 0.76
C ASN A 126 -8.16 -17.64 0.10
N LEU A 127 -8.90 -16.67 -0.31
CA LEU A 127 -10.21 -16.93 -0.91
C LEU A 127 -10.11 -17.58 -2.26
#